data_8e4d3fb98c128a406120b816f96e1442
#
_entry.id   8e4d3fb98c128a406120b816f96e1442
#
_cell.length_a   1.000
_cell.length_b   1.000
_cell.length_c   1.000
_cell.angle_alpha   90.00
_cell.angle_beta   90.00
_cell.angle_gamma   90.00
#
_symmetry.space_group_name_H-M   'P 1'
#
loop_
_entity.id
_entity.type
_entity.pdbx_description
1 polymer ?
#
loop_
_entity_poly.entity_id
_entity_poly.type
_entity_poly.pdbx_seq_one_letter_code
_entity_poly.pdbx_strand_id
1 'polypeptide(L)'
;MLRRHKVAGCLAELRDGAVVLGIGLNVNQTRDELPAGAGSVRTLTGRAWQREPLLAMLLEDLQSRYSTWRAGGLDAVYDGLGPRDFLRGRRVTVNGTSGVAAMINREGRLEIAVGHGEVVTIESGEVLYER
;
A
#
# COMPACT_ATOMS: atom_id res chain seq x y z
N MET A 1 -3.15 0.77 -4.86
CA MET A 1 -3.67 1.61 -5.98
C MET A 1 -4.26 0.71 -7.05
N LEU A 2 -5.43 1.03 -7.57
CA LEU A 2 -6.05 0.33 -8.68
C LEU A 2 -6.38 1.35 -9.78
N ARG A 3 -5.89 1.14 -11.01
CA ARG A 3 -6.04 2.09 -12.13
C ARG A 3 -5.70 3.55 -11.75
N ARG A 4 -4.62 3.75 -10.97
CA ARG A 4 -4.14 5.03 -10.43
C ARG A 4 -5.07 5.70 -9.38
N HIS A 5 -6.06 4.98 -8.82
CA HIS A 5 -6.91 5.49 -7.75
C HIS A 5 -6.58 4.79 -6.42
N LYS A 6 -6.56 5.54 -5.34
CA LYS A 6 -6.44 4.97 -4.00
C LYS A 6 -7.78 4.36 -3.61
N VAL A 7 -7.84 3.04 -3.51
CA VAL A 7 -9.07 2.30 -3.15
C VAL A 7 -9.06 1.78 -1.72
N ALA A 8 -7.89 1.73 -1.09
CA ALA A 8 -7.75 1.23 0.28
C ALA A 8 -6.62 1.95 1.00
N GLY A 9 -6.67 1.92 2.32
CA GLY A 9 -5.60 2.30 3.23
C GLY A 9 -5.38 1.21 4.26
N CYS A 10 -4.13 1.04 4.69
CA CYS A 10 -3.74 0.16 5.77
C CYS A 10 -3.01 0.97 6.83
N LEU A 11 -3.31 0.70 8.08
CA LEU A 11 -2.63 1.26 9.25
C LEU A 11 -2.24 0.11 10.17
N ALA A 12 -0.98 0.06 10.56
CA ALA A 12 -0.50 -0.89 11.55
C ALA A 12 0.00 -0.15 12.79
N GLU A 13 -0.41 -0.59 13.95
CA GLU A 13 0.03 -0.05 15.25
C GLU A 13 0.57 -1.18 16.10
N LEU A 14 1.71 -0.93 16.76
CA LEU A 14 2.25 -1.85 17.75
C LEU A 14 1.69 -1.48 19.13
N ARG A 15 0.97 -2.42 19.77
CA ARG A 15 0.41 -2.26 21.12
C ARG A 15 0.71 -3.51 21.93
N ASP A 16 1.35 -3.34 23.09
CA ASP A 16 1.62 -4.43 24.04
C ASP A 16 2.25 -5.68 23.42
N GLY A 17 3.16 -5.49 22.46
CA GLY A 17 3.83 -6.59 21.75
C GLY A 17 3.00 -7.26 20.65
N ALA A 18 1.78 -6.78 20.38
CA ALA A 18 0.94 -7.22 19.28
C ALA A 18 0.79 -6.13 18.22
N VAL A 19 0.70 -6.53 16.96
CA VAL A 19 0.40 -5.62 15.85
C VAL A 19 -1.10 -5.61 15.59
N VAL A 20 -1.70 -4.43 15.70
CA VAL A 20 -3.08 -4.19 15.29
C VAL A 20 -3.09 -3.62 13.88
N LEU A 21 -3.68 -4.36 12.95
CA LEU A 21 -3.78 -3.97 11.53
C LEU A 21 -5.19 -3.50 11.21
N GLY A 22 -5.34 -2.24 10.85
CA GLY A 22 -6.56 -1.67 10.28
C GLY A 22 -6.49 -1.65 8.76
N ILE A 23 -7.52 -2.18 8.09
CA ILE A 23 -7.65 -2.13 6.63
C ILE A 23 -8.97 -1.46 6.27
N GLY A 24 -8.90 -0.30 5.60
CA GLY A 24 -10.06 0.41 5.08
C GLY A 24 -10.15 0.25 3.56
N LEU A 25 -11.22 -0.38 3.05
CA LEU A 25 -11.47 -0.57 1.62
C LEU A 25 -12.70 0.23 1.19
N ASN A 26 -12.55 1.08 0.19
CA ASN A 26 -13.67 1.75 -0.46
C ASN A 26 -14.39 0.77 -1.39
N VAL A 27 -15.54 0.27 -0.99
CA VAL A 27 -16.28 -0.75 -1.76
C VAL A 27 -17.32 -0.11 -2.66
N ASN A 28 -18.33 0.55 -2.08
CA ASN A 28 -19.51 1.01 -2.79
C ASN A 28 -19.69 2.53 -2.87
N GLN A 29 -18.75 3.29 -2.36
CA GLN A 29 -18.78 4.75 -2.43
C GLN A 29 -18.92 5.20 -3.90
N THR A 30 -19.79 6.16 -4.12
CA THR A 30 -19.94 6.84 -5.42
C THR A 30 -18.83 7.85 -5.64
N ARG A 31 -18.76 8.44 -6.83
CA ARG A 31 -17.71 9.42 -7.12
C ARG A 31 -17.78 10.65 -6.23
N ASP A 32 -18.99 11.08 -5.90
CA ASP A 32 -19.26 12.28 -5.09
C ASP A 32 -18.95 12.08 -3.59
N GLU A 33 -18.92 10.83 -3.14
CA GLU A 33 -18.57 10.46 -1.76
C GLU A 33 -17.07 10.26 -1.55
N LEU A 34 -16.27 10.32 -2.62
CA LEU A 34 -14.83 10.05 -2.58
C LEU A 34 -14.01 11.33 -2.74
N PRO A 35 -12.93 11.49 -1.97
CA PRO A 35 -12.01 12.60 -2.18
C PRO A 35 -11.31 12.49 -3.54
N ALA A 36 -10.74 13.62 -3.99
CA ALA A 36 -9.99 13.67 -5.24
C ALA A 36 -8.86 12.62 -5.27
N GLY A 37 -8.78 11.87 -6.35
CA GLY A 37 -7.77 10.80 -6.53
C GLY A 37 -8.09 9.46 -5.85
N ALA A 38 -9.16 9.40 -5.05
CA ALA A 38 -9.66 8.12 -4.53
C ALA A 38 -10.60 7.43 -5.53
N GLY A 39 -10.75 6.14 -5.36
CA GLY A 39 -11.71 5.30 -6.07
C GLY A 39 -12.33 4.29 -5.12
N SER A 40 -13.39 3.63 -5.56
CA SER A 40 -13.99 2.47 -4.91
C SER A 40 -14.01 1.29 -5.87
N VAL A 41 -14.24 0.09 -5.35
CA VAL A 41 -14.47 -1.09 -6.20
C VAL A 41 -15.61 -0.82 -7.16
N ARG A 42 -16.70 -0.18 -6.68
CA ARG A 42 -17.85 0.21 -7.51
C ARG A 42 -17.46 1.17 -8.64
N THR A 43 -16.75 2.25 -8.35
CA THR A 43 -16.38 3.25 -9.39
C THR A 43 -15.43 2.69 -10.45
N LEU A 44 -14.66 1.67 -10.13
CA LEU A 44 -13.68 1.05 -11.02
C LEU A 44 -14.24 -0.13 -11.82
N THR A 45 -15.29 -0.78 -11.31
CA THR A 45 -15.94 -1.93 -11.96
C THR A 45 -17.29 -1.61 -12.58
N GLY A 46 -17.87 -0.44 -12.26
CA GLY A 46 -19.16 0.01 -12.77
C GLY A 46 -20.37 -0.62 -12.07
N ARG A 47 -20.18 -1.43 -11.00
CA ARG A 47 -21.28 -2.09 -10.28
C ARG A 47 -21.07 -2.08 -8.78
N ALA A 48 -22.16 -2.17 -8.03
CA ALA A 48 -22.12 -2.38 -6.59
C ALA A 48 -21.68 -3.83 -6.25
N TRP A 49 -21.05 -3.99 -5.11
CA TRP A 49 -20.52 -5.25 -4.61
C TRP A 49 -21.07 -5.56 -3.22
N GLN A 50 -21.30 -6.83 -2.94
CA GLN A 50 -21.60 -7.29 -1.59
C GLN A 50 -20.30 -7.23 -0.77
N ARG A 51 -20.38 -6.65 0.44
CA ARG A 51 -19.18 -6.44 1.28
C ARG A 51 -18.73 -7.73 1.96
N GLU A 52 -19.67 -8.58 2.33
CA GLU A 52 -19.41 -9.81 3.08
C GLU A 52 -18.53 -10.80 2.29
N PRO A 53 -18.82 -11.14 1.03
CA PRO A 53 -17.94 -11.98 0.23
C PRO A 53 -16.56 -11.34 -0.02
N LEU A 54 -16.50 -10.02 -0.22
CA LEU A 54 -15.22 -9.32 -0.38
C LEU A 54 -14.39 -9.37 0.90
N LEU A 55 -15.03 -9.22 2.06
CA LEU A 55 -14.35 -9.34 3.35
C LEU A 55 -13.80 -10.76 3.55
N ALA A 56 -14.60 -11.78 3.27
CA ALA A 56 -14.17 -13.18 3.37
C ALA A 56 -12.93 -13.44 2.49
N MET A 57 -12.97 -13.04 1.22
CA MET A 57 -11.83 -13.19 0.31
C MET A 57 -10.59 -12.43 0.80
N LEU A 58 -10.76 -11.22 1.33
CA LEU A 58 -9.65 -10.43 1.88
C LEU A 58 -9.00 -11.12 3.08
N LEU A 59 -9.82 -11.65 4.00
CA LEU A 59 -9.32 -12.34 5.19
C LEU A 59 -8.62 -13.65 4.84
N GLU A 60 -9.14 -14.42 3.90
CA GLU A 60 -8.50 -15.64 3.41
C GLU A 60 -7.12 -15.36 2.76
N ASP A 61 -7.04 -14.36 1.87
CA ASP A 61 -5.77 -13.97 1.23
C ASP A 61 -4.77 -13.43 2.25
N LEU A 62 -5.23 -12.61 3.20
CA LEU A 62 -4.40 -12.08 4.29
C LEU A 62 -3.85 -13.21 5.16
N GLN A 63 -4.69 -14.17 5.56
CA GLN A 63 -4.28 -15.31 6.37
C GLN A 63 -3.24 -16.18 5.64
N SER A 64 -3.44 -16.43 4.35
CA SER A 64 -2.49 -17.19 3.52
C SER A 64 -1.14 -16.48 3.45
N ARG A 65 -1.13 -15.18 3.15
CA ARG A 65 0.11 -14.38 3.07
C ARG A 65 0.79 -14.25 4.42
N TYR A 66 0.03 -14.08 5.48
CA TYR A 66 0.55 -14.02 6.84
C TYR A 66 1.23 -15.34 7.23
N SER A 67 0.66 -16.48 6.88
CA SER A 67 1.26 -17.80 7.11
C SER A 67 2.59 -17.96 6.34
N THR A 68 2.63 -17.50 5.09
CA THR A 68 3.86 -17.50 4.26
C THR A 68 4.93 -16.60 4.89
N TRP A 69 4.54 -15.41 5.31
CA TRP A 69 5.44 -14.46 5.97
C TRP A 69 5.95 -15.01 7.31
N ARG A 70 5.11 -15.63 8.11
CA ARG A 70 5.54 -16.25 9.37
C ARG A 70 6.56 -17.37 9.17
N ALA A 71 6.45 -18.13 8.10
CA ALA A 71 7.36 -19.22 7.80
C ALA A 71 8.72 -18.77 7.25
N GLY A 72 8.75 -17.70 6.43
CA GLY A 72 9.96 -17.30 5.70
C GLY A 72 10.29 -15.80 5.79
N GLY A 73 9.62 -15.05 6.69
CA GLY A 73 9.84 -13.61 6.83
C GLY A 73 9.41 -12.81 5.59
N LEU A 74 9.90 -11.58 5.50
CA LEU A 74 9.58 -10.69 4.39
C LEU A 74 10.06 -11.25 3.04
N ASP A 75 11.19 -11.96 3.01
CA ASP A 75 11.74 -12.57 1.79
C ASP A 75 10.73 -13.50 1.10
N ALA A 76 9.95 -14.25 1.87
CA ALA A 76 8.96 -15.21 1.32
C ALA A 76 7.80 -14.53 0.57
N VAL A 77 7.55 -13.23 0.83
CA VAL A 77 6.47 -12.46 0.18
C VAL A 77 7.01 -11.31 -0.68
N TYR A 78 8.31 -11.06 -0.64
CA TYR A 78 8.95 -9.89 -1.22
C TYR A 78 8.76 -9.80 -2.74
N ASP A 79 8.90 -10.90 -3.45
CA ASP A 79 8.78 -10.92 -4.91
C ASP A 79 7.40 -10.47 -5.43
N GLY A 80 6.38 -10.60 -4.58
CA GLY A 80 5.05 -10.08 -4.85
C GLY A 80 4.88 -8.57 -4.70
N LEU A 81 5.83 -7.87 -4.08
CA LEU A 81 5.76 -6.42 -3.84
C LEU A 81 6.12 -5.62 -5.09
N GLY A 82 7.22 -5.96 -5.75
CA GLY A 82 7.78 -5.20 -6.87
C GLY A 82 6.75 -4.87 -7.97
N PRO A 83 6.00 -5.86 -8.50
CA PRO A 83 4.98 -5.62 -9.52
C PRO A 83 3.80 -4.75 -9.03
N ARG A 84 3.64 -4.60 -7.72
CA ARG A 84 2.55 -3.83 -7.07
C ARG A 84 3.02 -2.49 -6.51
N ASP A 85 4.32 -2.21 -6.57
CA ASP A 85 4.89 -0.96 -6.09
C ASP A 85 4.52 0.19 -7.04
N PHE A 86 3.46 0.92 -6.66
CA PHE A 86 2.96 2.06 -7.41
C PHE A 86 3.93 3.24 -7.40
N LEU A 87 4.72 3.40 -6.36
CA LEU A 87 5.61 4.55 -6.20
C LEU A 87 6.90 4.41 -7.02
N ARG A 88 7.29 3.20 -7.33
CA ARG A 88 8.55 2.91 -8.01
C ARG A 88 8.71 3.75 -9.29
N GLY A 89 9.81 4.48 -9.38
CA GLY A 89 10.14 5.36 -10.49
C GLY A 89 9.41 6.71 -10.48
N ARG A 90 8.60 7.00 -9.45
CA ARG A 90 7.89 8.28 -9.32
C ARG A 90 8.65 9.26 -8.45
N ARG A 91 8.46 10.54 -8.74
CA ARG A 91 8.91 11.60 -7.85
C ARG A 91 8.06 11.61 -6.60
N VAL A 92 8.73 11.57 -5.45
CA VAL A 92 8.10 11.55 -4.13
C VAL A 92 8.75 12.54 -3.19
N THR A 93 7.99 12.97 -2.19
CA THR A 93 8.51 13.75 -1.06
C THR A 93 8.00 13.10 0.22
N VAL A 94 8.92 12.76 1.12
CA VAL A 94 8.60 12.17 2.43
C VAL A 94 9.44 12.86 3.49
N ASN A 95 8.79 13.39 4.53
CA ASN A 95 9.47 14.08 5.65
C ASN A 95 10.47 15.17 5.17
N GLY A 96 10.14 15.90 4.10
CA GLY A 96 11.02 16.92 3.53
C GLY A 96 12.11 16.37 2.57
N THR A 97 12.31 15.06 2.50
CA THR A 97 13.22 14.43 1.53
C THR A 97 12.50 14.23 0.19
N SER A 98 13.02 14.82 -0.88
CA SER A 98 12.48 14.70 -2.23
C SER A 98 13.42 13.94 -3.15
N GLY A 99 12.86 13.06 -3.98
CA GLY A 99 13.64 12.26 -4.93
C GLY A 99 12.77 11.33 -5.76
N VAL A 100 13.37 10.30 -6.31
CA VAL A 100 12.67 9.25 -7.06
C VAL A 100 12.58 7.99 -6.20
N ALA A 101 11.37 7.48 -5.98
CA ALA A 101 11.17 6.23 -5.28
C ALA A 101 11.84 5.08 -6.06
N ALA A 102 12.87 4.48 -5.49
CA ALA A 102 13.65 3.43 -6.12
C ALA A 102 13.00 2.07 -5.92
N MET A 103 12.80 1.68 -4.66
CA MET A 103 12.17 0.41 -4.30
C MET A 103 11.74 0.41 -2.83
N ILE A 104 10.96 -0.59 -2.46
CA ILE A 104 10.83 -1.05 -1.09
C ILE A 104 11.92 -2.09 -0.88
N ASN A 105 12.82 -1.90 0.08
CA ASN A 105 13.92 -2.82 0.34
C ASN A 105 13.47 -4.08 1.09
N ARG A 106 14.40 -5.03 1.31
CA ARG A 106 14.10 -6.31 1.98
C ARG A 106 13.78 -6.18 3.48
N GLU A 107 13.93 -4.98 4.03
CA GLU A 107 13.51 -4.64 5.40
C GLU A 107 12.13 -3.97 5.42
N GLY A 108 11.49 -3.79 4.25
CA GLY A 108 10.17 -3.16 4.10
C GLY A 108 10.21 -1.63 4.10
N ARG A 109 11.39 -1.02 3.96
CA ARG A 109 11.57 0.43 3.98
C ARG A 109 11.60 1.00 2.56
N LEU A 110 11.08 2.21 2.38
CA LEU A 110 11.14 2.90 1.10
C LEU A 110 12.52 3.52 0.88
N GLU A 111 13.13 3.24 -0.24
CA GLU A 111 14.36 3.86 -0.71
C GLU A 111 14.07 4.95 -1.73
N ILE A 112 14.65 6.14 -1.52
CA ILE A 112 14.49 7.31 -2.39
C ILE A 112 15.86 7.71 -2.92
N ALA A 113 16.02 7.72 -4.25
CA ALA A 113 17.19 8.27 -4.91
C ALA A 113 17.08 9.81 -4.93
N VAL A 114 17.97 10.48 -4.19
CA VAL A 114 17.91 11.95 -3.98
C VAL A 114 18.84 12.74 -4.90
N GLY A 115 19.61 12.08 -5.75
CA GLY A 115 20.55 12.67 -6.68
C GLY A 115 22.00 12.25 -6.37
N HIS A 116 22.91 12.53 -7.32
CA HIS A 116 24.34 12.21 -7.21
C HIS A 116 24.67 10.76 -6.81
N GLY A 117 23.75 9.82 -7.05
CA GLY A 117 23.89 8.41 -6.67
C GLY A 117 23.59 8.11 -5.19
N GLU A 118 23.12 9.09 -4.44
CA GLU A 118 22.72 8.93 -3.05
C GLU A 118 21.32 8.35 -2.92
N VAL A 119 21.14 7.42 -1.97
CA VAL A 119 19.86 6.80 -1.63
C VAL A 119 19.56 7.02 -0.15
N VAL A 120 18.39 7.55 0.14
CA VAL A 120 17.88 7.74 1.49
C VAL A 120 16.82 6.69 1.80
N THR A 121 16.95 6.02 2.93
CA THR A 121 15.98 5.02 3.41
C THR A 121 14.98 5.68 4.35
N ILE A 122 13.69 5.51 4.08
CA ILE A 122 12.59 6.07 4.85
C ILE A 122 11.87 4.95 5.60
N GLU A 123 11.78 5.09 6.91
CA GLU A 123 11.08 4.13 7.78
C GLU A 123 9.59 4.41 7.93
N SER A 124 9.23 5.72 7.99
CA SER A 124 7.83 6.15 8.17
C SER A 124 7.64 7.56 7.65
N GLY A 125 6.41 7.91 7.32
CA GLY A 125 6.02 9.24 6.89
C GLY A 125 4.89 9.22 5.86
N GLU A 126 4.28 10.37 5.65
CA GLU A 126 3.32 10.55 4.57
C GLU A 126 4.07 10.73 3.25
N VAL A 127 3.72 9.94 2.24
CA VAL A 127 4.32 10.01 0.92
C VAL A 127 3.48 10.90 0.01
N LEU A 128 4.03 12.05 -0.32
CA LEU A 128 3.48 12.92 -1.36
C LEU A 128 4.12 12.51 -2.70
N TYR A 129 3.33 12.39 -3.75
CA TYR A 129 3.83 12.00 -5.08
C TYR A 129 3.18 12.82 -6.19
N GLU A 130 3.94 13.06 -7.26
CA GLU A 130 3.43 13.70 -8.47
C GLU A 130 2.53 12.71 -9.24
N ARG A 131 1.37 13.20 -9.68
CA ARG A 131 0.36 12.42 -10.42
C ARG A 131 0.64 12.32 -11.91
#